data_b5a85a3c0c42dc88fa497736d6008187
#
_entry.id   b5a85a3c0c42dc88fa497736d6008187
#
_cell.length_a   1.000
_cell.length_b   1.000
_cell.length_c   1.000
_cell.angle_alpha   90.00
_cell.angle_beta   90.00
_cell.angle_gamma   90.00
#
_symmetry.space_group_name_H-M   'P 1'
#
loop_
_entity.id
_entity.type
_entity.pdbx_description
1 polymer ?
#
loop_
_entity_poly.entity_id
_entity_poly.type
_entity_poly.pdbx_seq_one_letter_code
_entity_poly.pdbx_strand_id
1 'polypeptide(L)'
;LRMGVDWSGPVRVDRLKMNAAVRDVAYQGVEFDSATANVEVIGKSVNVTLLELVREDGRMKLDGSYLGTDLVFTVESDLKPEILVALGGKSVPVPEELKIPEKATLRVHGRLDIPEGKPVEPTLVRARIKAENLAWNKVPVKTADLEVEYRPNQLFVQNCRIELEKGKFELFANGFLDGQMFVMG
;
A
#
# COMPACT_ATOMS: atom_id res chain seq x y z
N LEU A 1 -0.57 -27.49 1.43
CA LEU A 1 -1.47 -27.35 0.28
C LEU A 1 -2.61 -28.37 0.41
N ARG A 2 -3.87 -27.90 0.44
CA ARG A 2 -5.05 -28.80 0.39
C ARG A 2 -5.83 -28.49 -0.88
N MET A 3 -5.96 -29.47 -1.75
CA MET A 3 -6.79 -29.40 -2.95
C MET A 3 -8.03 -30.26 -2.76
N GLY A 4 -9.19 -29.70 -3.02
CA GLY A 4 -10.42 -30.48 -3.19
C GLY A 4 -10.54 -30.86 -4.67
N VAL A 5 -10.61 -32.14 -4.96
CA VAL A 5 -10.70 -32.66 -6.34
C VAL A 5 -12.02 -33.43 -6.48
N ASP A 6 -12.82 -33.06 -7.48
CA ASP A 6 -13.98 -33.84 -7.90
C ASP A 6 -13.53 -34.89 -8.92
N TRP A 7 -13.75 -36.16 -8.60
CA TRP A 7 -13.35 -37.30 -9.42
C TRP A 7 -14.45 -37.78 -10.38
N SER A 8 -15.63 -37.16 -10.37
CA SER A 8 -16.76 -37.53 -11.19
C SER A 8 -16.74 -36.99 -12.64
N GLY A 9 -15.68 -36.29 -13.01
CA GLY A 9 -15.53 -35.64 -14.31
C GLY A 9 -14.10 -35.18 -14.61
N PRO A 10 -13.87 -34.26 -15.55
CA PRO A 10 -12.57 -33.63 -15.70
C PRO A 10 -12.20 -32.95 -14.37
N VAL A 11 -10.95 -33.16 -13.92
CA VAL A 11 -10.45 -32.65 -12.64
C VAL A 11 -10.77 -31.17 -12.53
N ARG A 12 -11.66 -30.80 -11.60
CA ARG A 12 -11.99 -29.44 -11.25
C ARG A 12 -11.40 -29.12 -9.90
N VAL A 13 -10.66 -28.03 -9.82
CA VAL A 13 -10.19 -27.48 -8.54
C VAL A 13 -11.20 -26.41 -8.13
N ASP A 14 -12.15 -26.79 -7.28
CA ASP A 14 -13.18 -25.85 -6.80
C ASP A 14 -12.63 -24.91 -5.74
N ARG A 15 -11.61 -25.37 -5.00
CA ARG A 15 -11.00 -24.60 -3.92
C ARG A 15 -9.52 -24.97 -3.77
N LEU A 16 -8.66 -23.98 -3.78
CA LEU A 16 -7.24 -24.10 -3.47
C LEU A 16 -6.91 -23.22 -2.25
N LYS A 17 -6.34 -23.84 -1.22
CA LYS A 17 -5.74 -23.12 -0.09
C LYS A 17 -4.24 -23.32 -0.10
N MET A 18 -3.52 -22.21 -0.04
CA MET A 18 -2.07 -22.20 0.04
C MET A 18 -1.66 -21.43 1.30
N ASN A 19 -0.84 -22.09 2.13
CA ASN A 19 -0.14 -21.45 3.23
C ASN A 19 1.34 -21.67 2.97
N ALA A 20 2.10 -20.59 2.86
CA ALA A 20 3.53 -20.63 2.60
C ALA A 20 4.24 -19.77 3.64
N ALA A 21 5.38 -20.24 4.12
CA ALA A 21 6.31 -19.48 4.93
C ALA A 21 7.72 -19.77 4.42
N VAL A 22 8.47 -18.73 4.13
CA VAL A 22 9.83 -18.81 3.58
C VAL A 22 10.74 -17.89 4.39
N ARG A 23 12.00 -18.25 4.56
CA ARG A 23 13.04 -17.41 5.20
C ARG A 23 14.03 -16.96 4.16
N ASP A 24 14.75 -15.88 4.50
CA ASP A 24 15.84 -15.33 3.68
C ASP A 24 15.38 -15.07 2.24
N VAL A 25 14.35 -14.21 2.11
CA VAL A 25 13.69 -13.88 0.83
C VAL A 25 14.26 -12.57 0.30
N ALA A 26 14.63 -12.54 -0.97
CA ALA A 26 14.99 -11.30 -1.66
C ALA A 26 13.95 -10.94 -2.73
N TYR A 27 13.51 -9.68 -2.73
CA TYR A 27 12.62 -9.13 -3.74
C TYR A 27 13.06 -7.71 -4.14
N GLN A 28 13.24 -7.46 -5.42
CA GLN A 28 13.73 -6.19 -5.98
C GLN A 28 15.01 -5.65 -5.32
N GLY A 29 15.92 -6.55 -4.91
CA GLY A 29 17.16 -6.19 -4.22
C GLY A 29 17.02 -5.88 -2.74
N VAL A 30 15.82 -6.05 -2.19
CA VAL A 30 15.55 -5.94 -0.74
C VAL A 30 15.51 -7.33 -0.13
N GLU A 31 16.28 -7.55 0.94
CA GLU A 31 16.30 -8.79 1.71
C GLU A 31 15.32 -8.72 2.87
N PHE A 32 14.60 -9.82 3.11
CA PHE A 32 13.65 -10.02 4.20
C PHE A 32 14.00 -11.27 4.98
N ASP A 33 13.88 -11.22 6.29
CA ASP A 33 14.10 -12.35 7.19
C ASP A 33 13.07 -13.46 6.96
N SER A 34 11.83 -13.05 6.66
CA SER A 34 10.77 -14.01 6.34
C SER A 34 9.66 -13.41 5.49
N ALA A 35 9.00 -14.29 4.75
CA ALA A 35 7.75 -14.02 4.06
C ALA A 35 6.72 -15.09 4.41
N THR A 36 5.49 -14.69 4.72
CA THR A 36 4.35 -15.58 4.98
C THR A 36 3.21 -15.20 4.05
N ALA A 37 2.59 -16.19 3.43
CA ALA A 37 1.43 -15.99 2.55
C ALA A 37 0.33 -16.99 2.85
N ASN A 38 -0.91 -16.49 2.98
CA ASN A 38 -2.13 -17.30 3.10
C ASN A 38 -3.09 -16.87 1.99
N VAL A 39 -3.27 -17.76 1.01
CA VAL A 39 -4.09 -17.47 -0.17
C VAL A 39 -5.15 -18.55 -0.33
N GLU A 40 -6.35 -18.13 -0.66
CA GLU A 40 -7.46 -19.01 -1.00
C GLU A 40 -8.03 -18.64 -2.37
N VAL A 41 -8.18 -19.62 -3.23
CA VAL A 41 -8.82 -19.47 -4.54
C VAL A 41 -10.08 -20.30 -4.55
N ILE A 42 -11.23 -19.70 -4.88
CA ILE A 42 -12.53 -20.35 -5.01
C ILE A 42 -13.12 -19.92 -6.36
N GLY A 43 -13.18 -20.84 -7.32
CA GLY A 43 -13.59 -20.52 -8.66
C GLY A 43 -12.75 -19.40 -9.28
N LYS A 44 -13.36 -18.22 -9.52
CA LYS A 44 -12.68 -17.02 -10.05
C LYS A 44 -12.28 -16.02 -8.97
N SER A 45 -12.56 -16.32 -7.70
CA SER A 45 -12.20 -15.45 -6.58
C SER A 45 -10.85 -15.84 -6.02
N VAL A 46 -10.00 -14.84 -5.79
CA VAL A 46 -8.73 -14.98 -5.07
C VAL A 46 -8.81 -14.14 -3.81
N ASN A 47 -8.55 -14.76 -2.67
CA ASN A 47 -8.54 -14.10 -1.37
C ASN A 47 -7.16 -14.27 -0.72
N VAL A 48 -6.45 -13.18 -0.55
CA VAL A 48 -5.19 -13.12 0.20
C VAL A 48 -5.54 -12.64 1.60
N THR A 49 -5.59 -13.57 2.55
CA THR A 49 -5.93 -13.22 3.94
C THR A 49 -4.72 -12.69 4.70
N LEU A 50 -3.53 -12.99 4.22
CA LEU A 50 -2.27 -12.47 4.74
C LEU A 50 -1.18 -12.65 3.68
N LEU A 51 -0.47 -11.58 3.41
CA LEU A 51 0.90 -11.60 2.89
C LEU A 51 1.73 -10.72 3.83
N GLU A 52 2.68 -11.30 4.53
CA GLU A 52 3.54 -10.58 5.48
C GLU A 52 5.00 -10.74 5.09
N LEU A 53 5.70 -9.62 5.02
CA LEU A 53 7.15 -9.54 4.85
C LEU A 53 7.74 -8.93 6.13
N VAL A 54 8.74 -9.60 6.71
CA VAL A 54 9.38 -9.19 7.96
C VAL A 54 10.85 -8.96 7.74
N ARG A 55 11.35 -7.86 8.31
CA ARG A 55 12.77 -7.49 8.42
C ARG A 55 13.07 -7.09 9.86
N GLU A 56 14.36 -7.04 10.21
CA GLU A 56 14.81 -6.52 11.50
C GLU A 56 14.31 -5.13 11.84
N ASP A 57 14.07 -4.28 10.81
CA ASP A 57 13.68 -2.87 10.94
C ASP A 57 12.19 -2.60 10.73
N GLY A 58 11.35 -3.64 10.60
CA GLY A 58 9.91 -3.52 10.47
C GLY A 58 9.26 -4.62 9.65
N ARG A 59 8.01 -4.41 9.30
CA ARG A 59 7.22 -5.37 8.53
C ARG A 59 6.26 -4.68 7.57
N MET A 60 5.85 -5.43 6.57
CA MET A 60 4.77 -5.05 5.67
C MET A 60 3.73 -6.17 5.66
N LYS A 61 2.46 -5.82 5.79
CA LYS A 61 1.32 -6.72 5.66
C LYS A 61 0.44 -6.28 4.51
N LEU A 62 -0.05 -7.24 3.76
CA LEU A 62 -1.05 -7.04 2.74
C LEU A 62 -2.15 -8.09 2.92
N ASP A 63 -3.38 -7.65 2.85
CA ASP A 63 -4.57 -8.48 2.66
C ASP A 63 -5.40 -7.93 1.50
N GLY A 64 -6.22 -8.79 0.91
CA GLY A 64 -7.07 -8.34 -0.20
C GLY A 64 -7.87 -9.47 -0.83
N SER A 65 -8.79 -9.08 -1.67
CA SER A 65 -9.62 -10.00 -2.44
C SER A 65 -9.79 -9.51 -3.87
N TYR A 66 -9.76 -10.46 -4.79
CA TYR A 66 -10.04 -10.25 -6.20
C TYR A 66 -11.23 -11.08 -6.62
N LEU A 67 -12.24 -10.43 -7.19
CA LEU A 67 -13.44 -11.07 -7.72
C LEU A 67 -13.87 -10.43 -9.04
N GLY A 68 -13.84 -11.20 -10.13
CA GLY A 68 -14.16 -10.69 -11.46
C GLY A 68 -13.13 -9.67 -11.94
N THR A 69 -13.44 -8.39 -11.88
CA THR A 69 -12.54 -7.28 -12.21
C THR A 69 -12.15 -6.46 -10.97
N ASP A 70 -12.85 -6.65 -9.87
CA ASP A 70 -12.65 -5.90 -8.64
C ASP A 70 -11.48 -6.47 -7.82
N LEU A 71 -10.50 -5.64 -7.52
CA LEU A 71 -9.47 -5.88 -6.52
C LEU A 71 -9.62 -4.90 -5.36
N VAL A 72 -9.86 -5.43 -4.17
CA VAL A 72 -9.83 -4.66 -2.91
C VAL A 72 -8.63 -5.11 -2.11
N PHE A 73 -7.86 -4.17 -1.57
CA PHE A 73 -6.67 -4.49 -0.81
C PHE A 73 -6.41 -3.51 0.33
N THR A 74 -5.69 -3.99 1.33
CA THR A 74 -5.11 -3.17 2.39
C THR A 74 -3.62 -3.49 2.50
N VAL A 75 -2.81 -2.46 2.64
CA VAL A 75 -1.37 -2.56 2.93
C VAL A 75 -1.09 -1.78 4.19
N GLU A 76 -0.40 -2.40 5.13
CA GLU A 76 0.13 -1.74 6.33
C GLU A 76 1.63 -1.99 6.41
N SER A 77 2.40 -0.96 6.72
CA SER A 77 3.85 -1.10 6.84
C SER A 77 4.43 -0.13 7.86
N ASP A 78 5.40 -0.62 8.62
CA ASP A 78 6.31 0.16 9.47
C ASP A 78 7.80 -0.05 9.06
N LEU A 79 8.03 -0.61 7.87
CA LEU A 79 9.35 -0.68 7.26
C LEU A 79 9.94 0.73 7.07
N LYS A 80 11.27 0.82 7.11
CA LYS A 80 11.95 2.07 6.77
C LYS A 80 11.50 2.59 5.40
N PRO A 81 11.26 3.90 5.27
CA PRO A 81 10.75 4.48 4.03
C PRO A 81 11.62 4.20 2.80
N GLU A 82 12.95 4.08 2.96
CA GLU A 82 13.86 3.72 1.87
C GLU A 82 13.53 2.35 1.28
N ILE A 83 13.10 1.42 2.13
CA ILE A 83 12.69 0.07 1.72
C ILE A 83 11.38 0.15 0.92
N LEU A 84 10.42 0.95 1.38
CA LEU A 84 9.15 1.16 0.67
C LEU A 84 9.38 1.80 -0.71
N VAL A 85 10.30 2.76 -0.79
CA VAL A 85 10.70 3.37 -2.07
C VAL A 85 11.35 2.32 -2.98
N ALA A 86 12.26 1.49 -2.45
CA ALA A 86 12.90 0.42 -3.22
C ALA A 86 11.87 -0.60 -3.74
N LEU A 87 10.89 -0.99 -2.93
CA LEU A 87 9.82 -1.91 -3.33
C LEU A 87 8.86 -1.29 -4.36
N GLY A 88 8.59 0.02 -4.25
CA GLY A 88 7.79 0.77 -5.23
C GLY A 88 8.50 0.99 -6.56
N GLY A 89 9.81 0.77 -6.61
CA GLY A 89 10.64 0.94 -7.79
C GLY A 89 10.62 2.38 -8.29
N LYS A 90 10.83 2.55 -9.60
CA LYS A 90 10.87 3.88 -10.25
C LYS A 90 9.52 4.61 -10.26
N SER A 91 8.45 3.94 -9.81
CA SER A 91 7.10 4.50 -9.81
C SER A 91 6.82 5.42 -8.63
N VAL A 92 7.69 5.47 -7.64
CA VAL A 92 7.54 6.34 -6.46
C VAL A 92 8.51 7.51 -6.56
N PRO A 93 8.07 8.69 -7.06
CA PRO A 93 8.92 9.87 -7.07
C PRO A 93 9.08 10.39 -5.63
N VAL A 94 10.33 10.45 -5.17
CA VAL A 94 10.67 11.12 -3.91
C VAL A 94 11.22 12.50 -4.25
N PRO A 95 10.61 13.58 -3.76
CA PRO A 95 11.16 14.92 -3.96
C PRO A 95 12.57 15.04 -3.38
N GLU A 96 13.49 15.67 -4.10
CA GLU A 96 14.89 15.87 -3.66
C GLU A 96 14.98 16.69 -2.36
N GLU A 97 14.01 17.56 -2.13
CA GLU A 97 13.90 18.42 -0.96
C GLU A 97 13.49 17.67 0.31
N LEU A 98 12.93 16.46 0.17
CA LEU A 98 12.47 15.65 1.28
C LEU A 98 13.60 14.77 1.80
N LYS A 99 14.09 15.07 3.00
CA LYS A 99 14.91 14.11 3.73
C LYS A 99 13.99 13.00 4.24
N ILE A 100 14.23 11.78 3.76
CA ILE A 100 13.45 10.61 4.15
C ILE A 100 13.55 10.41 5.68
N PRO A 101 12.43 10.24 6.40
CA PRO A 101 12.42 10.05 7.84
C PRO A 101 12.99 8.68 8.22
N GLU A 102 13.52 8.57 9.42
CA GLU A 102 14.03 7.28 9.93
C GLU A 102 12.91 6.29 10.25
N LYS A 103 11.73 6.82 10.61
CA LYS A 103 10.55 6.03 10.94
C LYS A 103 9.32 6.59 10.25
N ALA A 104 8.58 5.72 9.63
CA ALA A 104 7.26 6.03 9.11
C ALA A 104 6.33 4.83 9.23
N THR A 105 5.03 5.08 9.32
CA THR A 105 4.00 4.07 9.15
C THR A 105 3.16 4.42 7.94
N LEU A 106 2.89 3.44 7.13
CA LEU A 106 2.06 3.55 5.93
C LEU A 106 0.85 2.63 6.08
N ARG A 107 -0.33 3.17 5.81
CA ARG A 107 -1.54 2.38 5.61
C ARG A 107 -2.18 2.79 4.30
N VAL A 108 -2.41 1.83 3.42
CA VAL A 108 -3.10 2.04 2.15
C VAL A 108 -4.30 1.11 2.10
N HIS A 109 -5.45 1.65 1.76
CA HIS A 109 -6.63 0.87 1.39
C HIS A 109 -7.03 1.25 -0.03
N GLY A 110 -7.20 0.26 -0.88
CA GLY A 110 -7.48 0.52 -2.29
C GLY A 110 -8.55 -0.40 -2.86
N ARG A 111 -9.23 0.13 -3.88
CA ARG A 111 -10.07 -0.63 -4.79
C ARG A 111 -9.68 -0.28 -6.22
N LEU A 112 -9.34 -1.30 -6.99
CA LEU A 112 -8.94 -1.17 -8.39
C LEU A 112 -9.94 -1.96 -9.25
N ASP A 113 -10.25 -1.42 -10.41
CA ASP A 113 -10.88 -2.17 -11.48
C ASP A 113 -9.79 -2.70 -12.42
N ILE A 114 -9.76 -4.02 -12.63
CA ILE A 114 -8.79 -4.73 -13.46
C ILE A 114 -9.55 -5.40 -14.62
N PRO A 115 -10.04 -4.64 -15.60
CA PRO A 115 -10.77 -5.19 -16.71
C PRO A 115 -9.84 -5.99 -17.64
N GLU A 116 -10.35 -7.07 -18.20
CA GLU A 116 -9.57 -7.90 -19.13
C GLU A 116 -9.15 -7.08 -20.36
N GLY A 117 -7.85 -7.08 -20.66
CA GLY A 117 -7.28 -6.41 -21.82
C GLY A 117 -7.27 -4.87 -21.79
N LYS A 118 -7.56 -4.26 -20.64
CA LYS A 118 -7.50 -2.80 -20.44
C LYS A 118 -6.52 -2.43 -19.32
N PRO A 119 -6.07 -1.18 -19.25
CA PRO A 119 -5.28 -0.70 -18.11
C PRO A 119 -6.04 -0.85 -16.79
N VAL A 120 -5.28 -1.09 -15.71
CA VAL A 120 -5.81 -1.08 -14.35
C VAL A 120 -6.20 0.34 -13.97
N GLU A 121 -7.42 0.50 -13.46
CA GLU A 121 -7.96 1.80 -13.07
C GLU A 121 -8.24 1.83 -11.56
N PRO A 122 -7.62 2.74 -10.80
CA PRO A 122 -7.95 2.92 -9.40
C PRO A 122 -9.32 3.59 -9.28
N THR A 123 -10.25 2.95 -8.57
CA THR A 123 -11.58 3.50 -8.30
C THR A 123 -11.64 4.22 -6.96
N LEU A 124 -10.80 3.79 -6.02
CA LEU A 124 -10.59 4.42 -4.73
C LEU A 124 -9.21 4.02 -4.21
N VAL A 125 -8.40 4.98 -3.78
CA VAL A 125 -7.18 4.71 -3.01
C VAL A 125 -7.13 5.71 -1.85
N ARG A 126 -7.08 5.19 -0.63
CA ARG A 126 -6.87 5.99 0.57
C ARG A 126 -5.54 5.60 1.18
N ALA A 127 -4.68 6.59 1.41
CA ALA A 127 -3.38 6.39 2.01
C ALA A 127 -3.21 7.28 3.23
N ARG A 128 -2.69 6.72 4.32
CA ARG A 128 -2.27 7.47 5.50
C ARG A 128 -0.81 7.19 5.78
N ILE A 129 -0.05 8.26 5.92
CA ILE A 129 1.37 8.23 6.25
C ILE A 129 1.57 9.00 7.53
N LYS A 130 2.23 8.37 8.51
CA LYS A 130 2.74 9.07 9.68
C LYS A 130 4.25 8.93 9.69
N ALA A 131 4.94 10.02 9.89
CA ALA A 131 6.39 10.07 9.88
C ALA A 131 6.90 10.95 11.03
N GLU A 132 8.10 10.60 11.53
CA GLU A 132 8.78 11.33 12.59
C GLU A 132 10.18 11.71 12.12
N ASN A 133 10.67 12.86 12.61
CA ASN A 133 12.04 13.33 12.37
C ASN A 133 12.41 13.44 10.88
N LEU A 134 11.55 14.08 10.10
CA LEU A 134 11.82 14.38 8.69
C LEU A 134 12.30 15.83 8.51
N ALA A 135 12.79 16.18 7.34
CA ALA A 135 13.06 17.56 6.98
C ALA A 135 12.59 17.87 5.57
N TRP A 136 12.04 19.05 5.39
CA TRP A 136 11.65 19.59 4.09
C TRP A 136 12.43 20.89 3.83
N ASN A 137 13.20 20.95 2.74
CA ASN A 137 14.07 22.09 2.43
C ASN A 137 14.93 22.54 3.64
N LYS A 138 15.50 21.59 4.38
CA LYS A 138 16.28 21.81 5.61
C LYS A 138 15.46 22.30 6.81
N VAL A 139 14.15 22.46 6.69
CA VAL A 139 13.27 22.76 7.83
C VAL A 139 12.98 21.48 8.59
N PRO A 140 13.38 21.37 9.88
CA PRO A 140 13.10 20.17 10.67
C PRO A 140 11.61 20.07 10.99
N VAL A 141 11.06 18.89 10.78
CA VAL A 141 9.67 18.51 11.07
C VAL A 141 9.70 17.39 12.10
N LYS A 142 9.07 17.60 13.25
CA LYS A 142 8.98 16.59 14.32
C LYS A 142 8.09 15.44 13.93
N THR A 143 6.89 15.77 13.50
CA THR A 143 5.90 14.78 13.08
C THR A 143 5.13 15.28 11.86
N ALA A 144 4.77 14.34 11.00
CA ALA A 144 3.81 14.56 9.91
C ALA A 144 2.77 13.44 9.93
N ASP A 145 1.49 13.79 9.84
CA ASP A 145 0.36 12.87 9.67
C ASP A 145 -0.42 13.34 8.44
N LEU A 146 -0.31 12.58 7.37
CA LEU A 146 -0.93 12.87 6.08
C LEU A 146 -1.92 11.79 5.73
N GLU A 147 -3.15 12.17 5.44
CA GLU A 147 -4.18 11.29 4.91
C GLU A 147 -4.70 11.84 3.58
N VAL A 148 -4.55 11.05 2.53
CA VAL A 148 -5.00 11.38 1.18
C VAL A 148 -5.97 10.33 0.67
N GLU A 149 -6.95 10.77 -0.11
CA GLU A 149 -7.88 9.91 -0.81
C GLU A 149 -7.89 10.29 -2.29
N TYR A 150 -7.63 9.31 -3.13
CA TYR A 150 -7.78 9.41 -4.57
C TYR A 150 -9.10 8.76 -5.00
N ARG A 151 -9.85 9.46 -5.83
CA ARG A 151 -10.97 8.96 -6.64
C ARG A 151 -10.71 9.31 -8.10
N PRO A 152 -11.38 8.70 -9.07
CA PRO A 152 -11.21 9.09 -10.47
C PRO A 152 -11.31 10.60 -10.67
N ASN A 153 -10.21 11.19 -11.19
CA ASN A 153 -10.05 12.62 -11.43
C ASN A 153 -10.11 13.54 -10.19
N GLN A 154 -10.05 13.00 -8.98
CA GLN A 154 -10.12 13.79 -7.75
C GLN A 154 -9.05 13.34 -6.74
N LEU A 155 -8.45 14.31 -6.07
CA LEU A 155 -7.53 14.09 -4.96
C LEU A 155 -7.99 14.91 -3.76
N PHE A 156 -8.17 14.25 -2.63
CA PHE A 156 -8.53 14.87 -1.36
C PHE A 156 -7.39 14.71 -0.38
N VAL A 157 -6.94 15.80 0.21
CA VAL A 157 -6.11 15.78 1.42
C VAL A 157 -7.06 15.92 2.59
N GLN A 158 -7.40 14.78 3.21
CA GLN A 158 -8.37 14.73 4.31
C GLN A 158 -7.78 15.19 5.62
N ASN A 159 -6.46 14.98 5.79
CA ASN A 159 -5.71 15.46 6.94
C ASN A 159 -4.25 15.65 6.51
N CYS A 160 -3.73 16.83 6.77
CA CYS A 160 -2.28 17.08 6.71
C CYS A 160 -1.92 17.88 7.96
N ARG A 161 -1.35 17.18 8.94
CA ARG A 161 -0.88 17.81 10.17
C ARG A 161 0.63 17.70 10.25
N ILE A 162 1.29 18.83 10.33
CA ILE A 162 2.75 18.92 10.43
C ILE A 162 3.09 19.67 11.72
N GLU A 163 3.88 19.05 12.58
CA GLU A 163 4.39 19.65 13.80
C GLU A 163 5.86 20.05 13.62
N LEU A 164 6.15 21.30 13.76
CA LEU A 164 7.49 21.89 13.74
C LEU A 164 7.98 22.11 15.17
N GLU A 165 9.25 22.54 15.32
CA GLU A 165 9.77 22.93 16.65
C GLU A 165 8.98 24.07 17.28
N LYS A 166 8.52 25.03 16.49
CA LYS A 166 7.87 26.28 16.95
C LYS A 166 6.49 26.48 16.33
N GLY A 167 5.74 25.42 16.06
CA GLY A 167 4.39 25.59 15.54
C GLY A 167 3.79 24.31 14.97
N LYS A 168 2.53 24.43 14.61
CA LYS A 168 1.75 23.39 13.93
C LYS A 168 1.20 23.96 12.65
N PHE A 169 1.14 23.11 11.65
CA PHE A 169 0.48 23.39 10.38
C PHE A 169 -0.59 22.32 10.14
N GLU A 170 -1.78 22.75 9.81
CA GLU A 170 -2.88 21.86 9.42
C GLU A 170 -3.43 22.32 8.07
N LEU A 171 -3.60 21.38 7.14
CA LEU A 171 -4.13 21.64 5.81
C LEU A 171 -5.18 20.60 5.45
N PHE A 172 -6.25 21.10 4.86
CA PHE A 172 -7.25 20.29 4.16
C PHE A 172 -7.31 20.82 2.72
N ALA A 173 -7.27 19.93 1.75
CA ALA A 173 -7.31 20.33 0.35
C ALA A 173 -8.18 19.36 -0.45
N ASN A 174 -8.81 19.88 -1.48
CA ASN A 174 -9.56 19.14 -2.46
C ASN A 174 -9.15 19.63 -3.85
N GLY A 175 -8.83 18.74 -4.76
CA GLY A 175 -8.40 19.08 -6.10
C GLY A 175 -8.94 18.13 -7.14
N PHE A 176 -9.22 18.68 -8.31
CA PHE A 176 -9.46 17.89 -9.51
C PHE A 176 -8.14 17.77 -10.30
N LEU A 177 -7.85 16.59 -10.81
CA LEU A 177 -6.61 16.33 -11.56
C LEU A 177 -6.61 16.95 -12.96
N ASP A 178 -7.72 17.57 -13.37
CA ASP A 178 -7.85 18.40 -14.57
C ASP A 178 -7.30 19.84 -14.44
N GLY A 179 -6.69 20.16 -13.30
CA GLY A 179 -6.03 21.43 -13.03
C GLY A 179 -6.80 22.41 -12.15
N GLN A 180 -7.99 22.06 -11.66
CA GLN A 180 -8.71 22.86 -10.68
C GLN A 180 -8.41 22.40 -9.26
N MET A 181 -7.75 23.22 -8.45
CA MET A 181 -7.44 22.92 -7.06
C MET A 181 -8.17 23.89 -6.13
N PHE A 182 -8.89 23.36 -5.16
CA PHE A 182 -9.51 24.11 -4.08
C PHE A 182 -8.77 23.79 -2.78
N VAL A 183 -8.15 24.79 -2.19
CA VAL A 183 -7.48 24.67 -0.88
C VAL A 183 -8.35 25.35 0.16
N MET A 184 -8.73 24.61 1.19
CA MET A 184 -9.37 25.16 2.40
C MET A 184 -8.38 24.97 3.55
N GLY A 185 -7.94 26.05 4.12
CA GLY A 185 -7.08 26.10 5.30
C GLY A 185 -7.85 26.50 6.54
#